data_f16790e7d8d6c98ee14803e31218db47
#
_entry.id   f16790e7d8d6c98ee14803e31218db47
#
_cell.length_a   1.000
_cell.length_b   1.000
_cell.length_c   1.000
_cell.angle_alpha   90.00
_cell.angle_beta   90.00
_cell.angle_gamma   90.00
#
_symmetry.space_group_name_H-M   'P 1'
#
loop_
_entity.id
_entity.type
_entity.pdbx_description
1 polymer ?
#
loop_
_entity_poly.entity_id
_entity_poly.type
_entity_poly.pdbx_seq_one_letter_code
_entity_poly.pdbx_strand_id
1 'polypeptide(L)'
;WLLIKERDAYVRQPGDVFPEQSVLSGLTVEEVKSGQTHASTVRKALQEADVPRTRLDPKTTPVMLAEQADNAFTRDGWLFELKLDGYRLLACKRGGEALLLTRNGNDYTEVFPEIARAVQALPLDSCIVDGEVVVLDAGGIPRFSLLQRRGRISSPLDIKAAAVELPAAFYVFDLLS
;
A
#
# COMPACT_ATOMS: atom_id res chain seq x y z
N TRP A 1 -5.07 20.89 -30.73
CA TRP A 1 -4.04 19.88 -30.99
C TRP A 1 -4.74 18.60 -31.45
N LEU A 2 -4.37 18.07 -32.61
CA LEU A 2 -4.86 16.80 -33.12
C LEU A 2 -3.78 15.75 -32.85
N LEU A 3 -4.08 14.74 -32.01
CA LEU A 3 -3.22 13.59 -31.80
C LEU A 3 -3.65 12.49 -32.76
N ILE A 4 -2.77 12.16 -33.70
CA ILE A 4 -2.96 11.04 -34.62
C ILE A 4 -2.04 9.91 -34.14
N LYS A 5 -2.63 8.78 -33.78
CA LYS A 5 -1.89 7.57 -33.41
C LYS A 5 -1.44 6.83 -34.67
N GLU A 6 -0.13 6.67 -34.86
CA GLU A 6 0.39 5.76 -35.86
C GLU A 6 0.09 4.30 -35.50
N ARG A 7 -0.07 3.46 -36.53
CA ARG A 7 -0.25 2.02 -36.35
C ARG A 7 1.07 1.39 -35.91
N ASP A 8 1.10 0.88 -34.72
CA ASP A 8 2.21 0.13 -34.13
C ASP A 8 1.77 -1.27 -33.72
N ALA A 9 2.68 -2.07 -33.16
CA ALA A 9 2.40 -3.44 -32.69
C ALA A 9 1.36 -3.52 -31.55
N TYR A 10 0.99 -2.39 -30.95
CA TYR A 10 0.03 -2.28 -29.85
C TYR A 10 -1.33 -1.73 -30.28
N VAL A 11 -1.53 -1.51 -31.61
CA VAL A 11 -2.83 -1.12 -32.15
C VAL A 11 -3.78 -2.32 -32.10
N ARG A 12 -4.82 -2.19 -31.28
CA ARG A 12 -5.88 -3.19 -31.19
C ARG A 12 -6.73 -3.22 -32.44
N GLN A 13 -7.28 -4.38 -32.75
CA GLN A 13 -8.13 -4.58 -33.92
C GLN A 13 -9.53 -3.95 -33.69
N PRO A 14 -10.26 -3.60 -34.77
CA PRO A 14 -11.65 -3.19 -34.66
C PRO A 14 -12.47 -4.30 -33.99
N GLY A 15 -13.11 -4.00 -32.87
CA GLY A 15 -13.87 -4.96 -32.06
C GLY A 15 -13.22 -5.31 -30.72
N ASP A 16 -11.98 -4.94 -30.47
CA ASP A 16 -11.40 -5.07 -29.13
C ASP A 16 -12.12 -4.15 -28.13
N VAL A 17 -12.63 -4.76 -27.08
CA VAL A 17 -13.28 -4.03 -25.98
C VAL A 17 -12.19 -3.38 -25.13
N PHE A 18 -12.23 -2.05 -25.04
CA PHE A 18 -11.40 -1.34 -24.08
C PHE A 18 -12.00 -1.53 -22.68
N PRO A 19 -11.16 -1.80 -21.68
CA PRO A 19 -11.64 -1.70 -20.30
C PRO A 19 -12.15 -0.28 -20.06
N GLU A 20 -13.42 -0.13 -19.70
CA GLU A 20 -14.01 1.17 -19.36
C GLU A 20 -13.55 1.71 -18.00
N GLN A 21 -12.78 0.90 -17.30
CA GLN A 21 -12.28 1.20 -15.96
C GLN A 21 -11.00 2.01 -15.99
N SER A 22 -10.93 2.99 -15.11
CA SER A 22 -9.71 3.76 -14.86
C SER A 22 -8.59 2.85 -14.32
N VAL A 23 -7.39 2.94 -14.88
CA VAL A 23 -6.21 2.22 -14.39
C VAL A 23 -5.78 2.65 -12.97
N LEU A 24 -6.24 3.83 -12.50
CA LEU A 24 -5.92 4.33 -11.16
C LEU A 24 -6.95 3.94 -10.11
N SER A 25 -8.24 3.95 -10.47
CA SER A 25 -9.33 3.74 -9.51
C SER A 25 -10.11 2.45 -9.74
N GLY A 26 -9.92 1.76 -10.86
CA GLY A 26 -10.72 0.61 -11.25
C GLY A 26 -12.20 0.94 -11.51
N LEU A 27 -12.60 2.22 -11.43
CA LEU A 27 -13.98 2.66 -11.62
C LEU A 27 -14.24 3.04 -13.07
N THR A 28 -15.47 2.81 -13.52
CA THR A 28 -15.98 3.30 -14.81
C THR A 28 -16.31 4.81 -14.72
N VAL A 29 -16.48 5.45 -15.86
CA VAL A 29 -16.87 6.86 -15.93
C VAL A 29 -18.24 7.09 -15.27
N GLU A 30 -19.17 6.17 -15.42
CA GLU A 30 -20.51 6.21 -14.82
C GLU A 30 -20.45 6.10 -13.30
N GLU A 31 -19.61 5.21 -12.77
CA GLU A 31 -19.39 5.06 -11.34
C GLU A 31 -18.77 6.32 -10.72
N VAL A 32 -17.80 6.94 -11.40
CA VAL A 32 -17.24 8.22 -10.95
C VAL A 32 -18.29 9.34 -10.99
N LYS A 33 -19.11 9.42 -12.03
CA LYS A 33 -20.22 10.41 -12.15
C LYS A 33 -21.27 10.22 -11.07
N SER A 34 -21.54 8.99 -10.65
CA SER A 34 -22.48 8.68 -9.57
C SER A 34 -21.93 8.95 -8.17
N GLY A 35 -20.69 9.45 -8.08
CA GLY A 35 -20.04 9.75 -6.81
C GLY A 35 -19.47 8.51 -6.11
N GLN A 36 -19.38 7.37 -6.82
CA GLN A 36 -18.69 6.20 -6.27
C GLN A 36 -17.20 6.50 -6.13
N THR A 37 -16.65 6.02 -5.04
CA THR A 37 -15.22 6.09 -4.76
C THR A 37 -14.68 4.67 -4.59
N HIS A 38 -13.40 4.48 -4.78
CA HIS A 38 -12.76 3.17 -4.49
C HIS A 38 -13.05 2.71 -3.06
N ALA A 39 -13.20 3.63 -2.14
CA ALA A 39 -13.62 3.40 -0.77
C ALA A 39 -15.01 2.75 -0.65
N SER A 40 -15.98 3.24 -1.42
CA SER A 40 -17.34 2.66 -1.40
C SER A 40 -17.34 1.24 -1.93
N THR A 41 -16.52 0.95 -2.92
CA THR A 41 -16.35 -0.40 -3.50
C THR A 41 -15.73 -1.35 -2.49
N VAL A 42 -14.64 -0.93 -1.81
CA VAL A 42 -14.00 -1.73 -0.75
C VAL A 42 -14.97 -2.00 0.40
N ARG A 43 -15.68 -0.97 0.89
CA ARG A 43 -16.68 -1.14 1.95
C ARG A 43 -17.77 -2.13 1.57
N LYS A 44 -18.27 -2.04 0.35
CA LYS A 44 -19.29 -2.95 -0.17
C LYS A 44 -18.76 -4.39 -0.23
N ALA A 45 -17.57 -4.58 -0.78
CA ALA A 45 -16.93 -5.90 -0.85
C ALA A 45 -16.72 -6.52 0.54
N LEU A 46 -16.28 -5.73 1.53
CA LEU A 46 -16.13 -6.20 2.91
C LEU A 46 -17.47 -6.56 3.56
N GLN A 47 -18.54 -5.81 3.25
CA GLN A 47 -19.89 -6.12 3.73
C GLN A 47 -20.44 -7.40 3.10
N GLU A 48 -20.24 -7.59 1.79
CA GLU A 48 -20.67 -8.78 1.04
C GLU A 48 -19.91 -10.04 1.47
N ALA A 49 -18.64 -9.89 1.84
CA ALA A 49 -17.81 -10.99 2.33
C ALA A 49 -18.15 -11.41 3.78
N ASP A 50 -19.08 -10.70 4.46
CA ASP A 50 -19.49 -10.95 5.85
C ASP A 50 -18.29 -11.14 6.81
N VAL A 51 -17.25 -10.32 6.62
CA VAL A 51 -16.02 -10.41 7.40
C VAL A 51 -16.31 -9.97 8.84
N PRO A 52 -15.99 -10.80 9.85
CA PRO A 52 -16.23 -10.44 11.22
C PRO A 52 -15.42 -9.20 11.61
N ARG A 53 -16.10 -8.20 12.18
CA ARG A 53 -15.44 -7.01 12.70
C ARG A 53 -14.84 -7.34 14.07
N THR A 54 -13.53 -7.50 14.12
CA THR A 54 -12.80 -7.74 15.36
C THR A 54 -11.98 -6.51 15.72
N ARG A 55 -12.13 -6.03 16.94
CA ARG A 55 -11.28 -4.95 17.44
C ARG A 55 -9.95 -5.55 17.90
N LEU A 56 -8.91 -5.30 17.15
CA LEU A 56 -7.55 -5.72 17.48
C LEU A 56 -6.79 -4.59 18.19
N ASP A 57 -5.89 -4.97 19.10
CA ASP A 57 -4.88 -4.07 19.64
C ASP A 57 -3.61 -4.22 18.79
N PRO A 58 -3.16 -3.18 18.08
CA PRO A 58 -2.00 -3.26 17.22
C PRO A 58 -0.70 -3.63 17.94
N LYS A 59 -0.61 -3.38 19.24
CA LYS A 59 0.58 -3.73 20.04
C LYS A 59 0.68 -5.21 20.37
N THR A 60 -0.46 -5.90 20.38
CA THR A 60 -0.54 -7.32 20.73
C THR A 60 -0.98 -8.21 19.58
N THR A 61 -1.35 -7.61 18.44
CA THR A 61 -1.76 -8.35 17.25
C THR A 61 -0.58 -9.12 16.68
N PRO A 62 -0.65 -10.46 16.60
CA PRO A 62 0.41 -11.25 16.01
C PRO A 62 0.44 -11.01 14.48
N VAL A 63 1.65 -10.82 13.96
CA VAL A 63 1.87 -10.75 12.52
C VAL A 63 2.25 -12.13 12.00
N MET A 64 1.75 -12.49 10.82
CA MET A 64 2.14 -13.73 10.16
C MET A 64 3.63 -13.68 9.81
N LEU A 65 4.34 -14.76 10.11
CA LEU A 65 5.76 -14.93 9.77
C LEU A 65 5.88 -15.94 8.63
N ALA A 66 6.72 -15.62 7.66
CA ALA A 66 7.03 -16.55 6.59
C ALA A 66 7.98 -17.65 7.11
N GLU A 67 7.74 -18.89 6.67
CA GLU A 67 8.66 -19.99 6.81
C GLU A 67 9.58 -20.06 5.59
N GLN A 68 10.83 -20.48 5.80
CA GLN A 68 11.76 -20.65 4.71
C GLN A 68 11.53 -22.01 4.05
N ALA A 69 11.37 -22.02 2.74
CA ALA A 69 11.37 -23.25 1.94
C ALA A 69 12.77 -23.48 1.35
N ASP A 70 13.21 -24.74 1.35
CA ASP A 70 14.53 -25.10 0.83
C ASP A 70 14.62 -24.97 -0.70
N ASN A 71 13.50 -25.11 -1.39
CA ASN A 71 13.44 -25.07 -2.85
C ASN A 71 12.26 -24.21 -3.34
N ALA A 72 12.46 -23.55 -4.48
CA ALA A 72 11.36 -22.92 -5.21
C ALA A 72 10.35 -24.00 -5.66
N PHE A 73 9.07 -23.67 -5.58
CA PHE A 73 8.01 -24.57 -6.00
C PHE A 73 6.94 -23.80 -6.77
N THR A 74 6.14 -24.54 -7.53
CA THR A 74 4.91 -24.04 -8.16
C THR A 74 3.78 -25.00 -7.78
N ARG A 75 2.69 -24.51 -7.22
CA ARG A 75 1.50 -25.27 -6.84
C ARG A 75 0.26 -24.46 -7.12
N ASP A 76 -0.81 -25.15 -7.54
CA ASP A 76 -2.11 -24.52 -7.73
C ASP A 76 -2.64 -23.96 -6.41
N GLY A 77 -3.25 -22.77 -6.47
CA GLY A 77 -3.78 -22.07 -5.31
C GLY A 77 -2.74 -21.26 -4.50
N TRP A 78 -1.47 -21.23 -4.94
CA TRP A 78 -0.44 -20.40 -4.31
C TRP A 78 -0.28 -19.09 -5.06
N LEU A 79 -0.20 -18.00 -4.30
CA LEU A 79 0.17 -16.68 -4.80
C LEU A 79 1.64 -16.40 -4.46
N PHE A 80 2.34 -15.77 -5.39
CA PHE A 80 3.73 -15.40 -5.21
C PHE A 80 3.85 -13.89 -5.16
N GLU A 81 4.49 -13.38 -4.14
CA GLU A 81 4.68 -11.96 -3.90
C GLU A 81 6.18 -11.63 -3.90
N LEU A 82 6.50 -10.38 -4.24
CA LEU A 82 7.87 -9.89 -4.13
C LEU A 82 8.24 -9.76 -2.65
N LYS A 83 9.34 -10.40 -2.26
CA LYS A 83 9.93 -10.16 -0.94
C LYS A 83 10.70 -8.84 -0.99
N LEU A 84 10.10 -7.81 -0.44
CA LEU A 84 10.77 -6.53 -0.26
C LEU A 84 11.73 -6.58 0.93
N ASP A 85 12.85 -5.88 0.82
CA ASP A 85 13.82 -5.73 1.90
C ASP A 85 13.65 -4.34 2.52
N GLY A 86 12.93 -4.28 3.62
CA GLY A 86 12.52 -3.04 4.24
C GLY A 86 12.33 -3.12 5.75
N TYR A 87 11.46 -2.26 6.27
CA TYR A 87 11.00 -2.32 7.66
C TYR A 87 9.51 -2.73 7.67
N ARG A 88 9.22 -3.90 8.27
CA ARG A 88 7.83 -4.31 8.45
C ARG A 88 7.16 -3.42 9.49
N LEU A 89 6.03 -2.83 9.11
CA LEU A 89 5.20 -2.00 9.96
C LEU A 89 3.75 -2.47 9.97
N LEU A 90 3.15 -2.42 11.15
CA LEU A 90 1.70 -2.36 11.29
C LEU A 90 1.28 -0.89 11.24
N ALA A 91 0.49 -0.53 10.25
CA ALA A 91 -0.10 0.80 10.14
C ALA A 91 -1.56 0.74 10.59
N CYS A 92 -1.84 1.48 11.65
CA CYS A 92 -3.14 1.50 12.29
C CYS A 92 -3.80 2.84 12.06
N LYS A 93 -5.04 2.85 11.59
CA LYS A 93 -5.89 4.02 11.57
C LYS A 93 -7.00 3.86 12.61
N ARG A 94 -7.24 4.94 13.34
CA ARG A 94 -8.39 5.03 14.24
C ARG A 94 -8.92 6.47 14.23
N GLY A 95 -10.11 6.66 13.67
CA GLY A 95 -10.62 8.01 13.41
C GLY A 95 -9.70 8.79 12.48
N GLY A 96 -9.28 9.98 12.89
CA GLY A 96 -8.35 10.84 12.13
C GLY A 96 -6.87 10.59 12.41
N GLU A 97 -6.51 9.62 13.25
CA GLU A 97 -5.13 9.37 13.68
C GLU A 97 -4.54 8.13 13.01
N ALA A 98 -3.24 8.17 12.76
CA ALA A 98 -2.47 7.01 12.31
C ALA A 98 -1.36 6.70 13.32
N LEU A 99 -1.07 5.41 13.47
CA LEU A 99 0.02 4.89 14.29
C LEU A 99 0.79 3.86 13.47
N LEU A 100 2.10 4.03 13.34
CA LEU A 100 2.99 3.12 12.62
C LEU A 100 3.86 2.38 13.63
N LEU A 101 3.63 1.09 13.79
CA LEU A 101 4.38 0.26 14.75
C LEU A 101 5.29 -0.73 14.03
N THR A 102 6.55 -0.77 14.45
CA THR A 102 7.46 -1.84 14.02
C THR A 102 7.04 -3.18 14.64
N ARG A 103 7.56 -4.28 14.12
CA ARG A 103 7.37 -5.62 14.68
C ARG A 103 7.67 -5.70 16.19
N ASN A 104 8.58 -4.87 16.69
CA ASN A 104 8.96 -4.83 18.10
C ASN A 104 8.14 -3.83 18.92
N GLY A 105 7.09 -3.24 18.33
CA GLY A 105 6.20 -2.29 18.99
C GLY A 105 6.76 -0.86 19.08
N ASN A 106 7.89 -0.55 18.42
CA ASN A 106 8.40 0.81 18.37
C ASN A 106 7.55 1.68 17.47
N ASP A 107 7.25 2.90 17.92
CA ASP A 107 6.48 3.89 17.16
C ASP A 107 7.35 4.61 16.12
N TYR A 108 6.99 4.46 14.86
CA TYR A 108 7.65 5.09 13.72
C TYR A 108 6.77 6.13 13.01
N THR A 109 5.69 6.57 13.65
CA THR A 109 4.74 7.53 13.07
C THR A 109 5.41 8.85 12.70
N GLU A 110 6.27 9.36 13.57
CA GLU A 110 7.02 10.59 13.29
C GLU A 110 8.20 10.37 12.34
N VAL A 111 8.73 9.14 12.26
CA VAL A 111 9.84 8.80 11.38
C VAL A 111 9.40 8.81 9.91
N PHE A 112 8.17 8.36 9.63
CA PHE A 112 7.60 8.29 8.27
C PHE A 112 6.29 9.09 8.16
N PRO A 113 6.33 10.43 8.29
CA PRO A 113 5.11 11.25 8.32
C PRO A 113 4.33 11.22 6.99
N GLU A 114 4.99 10.94 5.87
CA GLU A 114 4.36 10.75 4.57
C GLU A 114 3.47 9.50 4.56
N ILE A 115 3.92 8.40 5.17
CA ILE A 115 3.14 7.16 5.31
C ILE A 115 2.00 7.38 6.30
N ALA A 116 2.27 8.01 7.45
CA ALA A 116 1.24 8.32 8.44
C ALA A 116 0.10 9.14 7.82
N ARG A 117 0.41 10.17 7.02
CA ARG A 117 -0.59 10.96 6.28
C ARG A 117 -1.37 10.13 5.27
N ALA A 118 -0.70 9.24 4.53
CA ALA A 118 -1.37 8.35 3.59
C ALA A 118 -2.35 7.40 4.30
N VAL A 119 -1.96 6.85 5.45
CA VAL A 119 -2.84 6.00 6.29
C VAL A 119 -4.01 6.79 6.85
N GLN A 120 -3.79 8.02 7.31
CA GLN A 120 -4.87 8.91 7.76
C GLN A 120 -5.88 9.21 6.65
N ALA A 121 -5.42 9.33 5.42
CA ALA A 121 -6.25 9.61 4.25
C ALA A 121 -7.05 8.39 3.75
N LEU A 122 -6.79 7.18 4.24
CA LEU A 122 -7.57 6.01 3.88
C LEU A 122 -9.06 6.26 4.17
N PRO A 123 -9.96 5.85 3.28
CA PRO A 123 -11.39 6.12 3.38
C PRO A 123 -12.13 5.15 4.32
N LEU A 124 -11.49 4.76 5.40
CA LEU A 124 -12.00 3.88 6.45
C LEU A 124 -11.93 4.59 7.79
N ASP A 125 -12.87 4.33 8.68
CA ASP A 125 -12.87 4.92 10.02
C ASP A 125 -11.78 4.32 10.92
N SER A 126 -11.52 3.02 10.74
CA SER A 126 -10.45 2.29 11.41
C SER A 126 -9.96 1.15 10.53
N CYS A 127 -8.69 0.86 10.59
CA CYS A 127 -8.10 -0.34 10.01
C CYS A 127 -6.72 -0.62 10.64
N ILE A 128 -6.29 -1.86 10.53
CA ILE A 128 -4.91 -2.29 10.78
C ILE A 128 -4.45 -3.00 9.53
N VAL A 129 -3.43 -2.45 8.90
CA VAL A 129 -2.78 -3.05 7.72
C VAL A 129 -1.33 -3.40 8.04
N ASP A 130 -0.87 -4.49 7.47
CA ASP A 130 0.49 -4.98 7.59
C ASP A 130 1.22 -4.78 6.26
N GLY A 131 2.45 -4.36 6.31
CA GLY A 131 3.21 -4.06 5.10
C GLY A 131 4.69 -3.83 5.35
N GLU A 132 5.40 -3.59 4.27
CA GLU A 132 6.83 -3.31 4.26
C GLU A 132 7.09 -1.88 3.81
N VAL A 133 7.82 -1.12 4.63
CA VAL A 133 8.32 0.21 4.25
C VAL A 133 9.64 0.07 3.54
N VAL A 134 9.75 0.71 2.40
CA VAL A 134 10.97 0.75 1.60
C VAL A 134 11.27 2.19 1.15
N VAL A 135 12.50 2.42 0.74
CA VAL A 135 12.89 3.63 0.00
C VAL A 135 13.40 3.19 -1.36
N LEU A 136 12.84 3.79 -2.41
CA LEU A 136 13.18 3.47 -3.79
C LEU A 136 14.31 4.36 -4.29
N ASP A 137 15.20 3.81 -5.11
CA ASP A 137 16.17 4.61 -5.85
C ASP A 137 15.52 5.29 -7.08
N ALA A 138 16.30 6.04 -7.84
CA ALA A 138 15.83 6.73 -9.05
C ALA A 138 15.30 5.78 -10.13
N GLY A 139 15.65 4.50 -10.07
CA GLY A 139 15.15 3.46 -10.97
C GLY A 139 13.90 2.73 -10.44
N GLY A 140 13.36 3.16 -9.28
CA GLY A 140 12.20 2.52 -8.65
C GLY A 140 12.53 1.21 -7.92
N ILE A 141 13.81 0.93 -7.66
CA ILE A 141 14.25 -0.30 -6.99
C ILE A 141 14.42 -0.03 -5.49
N PRO A 142 13.83 -0.88 -4.61
CA PRO A 142 14.04 -0.78 -3.17
C PRO A 142 15.51 -0.89 -2.79
N ARG A 143 15.97 0.04 -1.95
CA ARG A 143 17.34 0.06 -1.43
C ARG A 143 17.35 0.15 0.08
N PHE A 144 17.71 -0.92 0.73
CA PHE A 144 17.74 -1.00 2.19
C PHE A 144 18.69 0.04 2.81
N SER A 145 19.81 0.34 2.15
CA SER A 145 20.75 1.39 2.61
C SER A 145 20.12 2.78 2.65
N LEU A 146 19.25 3.11 1.67
CA LEU A 146 18.50 4.37 1.68
C LEU A 146 17.46 4.38 2.81
N LEU A 147 16.77 3.27 3.03
CA LEU A 147 15.82 3.13 4.13
C LEU A 147 16.52 3.26 5.49
N GLN A 148 17.67 2.62 5.69
CA GLN A 148 18.44 2.76 6.93
C GLN A 148 18.85 4.20 7.19
N ARG A 149 19.32 4.91 6.15
CA ARG A 149 19.65 6.33 6.25
C ARG A 149 18.42 7.14 6.65
N ARG A 150 17.27 6.90 5.99
CA ARG A 150 16.01 7.57 6.26
C ARG A 150 15.50 7.31 7.69
N GLY A 151 15.53 6.06 8.13
CA GLY A 151 15.05 5.63 9.46
C GLY A 151 15.91 6.05 10.65
N ARG A 152 17.14 6.54 10.40
CA ARG A 152 18.04 7.06 11.45
C ARG A 152 17.93 8.56 11.68
N ILE A 153 17.16 9.26 10.86
CA ILE A 153 16.94 10.70 11.01
C ILE A 153 16.04 10.92 12.22
N SER A 154 16.49 11.74 13.16
CA SER A 154 15.73 12.03 14.39
C SER A 154 15.32 13.50 14.53
N SER A 155 15.98 14.41 13.80
CA SER A 155 15.61 15.83 13.79
C SER A 155 14.29 16.03 13.03
N PRO A 156 13.28 16.69 13.63
CA PRO A 156 11.99 16.92 12.95
C PRO A 156 12.10 17.70 11.63
N LEU A 157 13.07 18.63 11.53
CA LEU A 157 13.32 19.38 10.30
C LEU A 157 13.90 18.48 9.21
N ASP A 158 14.88 17.65 9.57
CA ASP A 158 15.53 16.74 8.63
C ASP A 158 14.57 15.62 8.19
N ILE A 159 13.67 15.15 9.07
CA ILE A 159 12.61 14.23 8.73
C ILE A 159 11.68 14.82 7.66
N LYS A 160 11.26 16.08 7.83
CA LYS A 160 10.40 16.76 6.84
C LYS A 160 11.10 16.93 5.49
N ALA A 161 12.38 17.30 5.49
CA ALA A 161 13.17 17.41 4.27
C ALA A 161 13.31 16.03 3.60
N ALA A 162 13.69 15.02 4.37
CA ALA A 162 13.87 13.67 3.87
C ALA A 162 12.57 13.02 3.37
N ALA A 163 11.41 13.39 3.91
CA ALA A 163 10.11 12.93 3.40
C ALA A 163 9.83 13.43 1.96
N VAL A 164 10.50 14.48 1.51
CA VAL A 164 10.40 15.02 0.16
C VAL A 164 11.55 14.53 -0.73
N GLU A 165 12.78 14.58 -0.22
CA GLU A 165 13.98 14.25 -1.00
C GLU A 165 14.21 12.74 -1.15
N LEU A 166 13.77 11.98 -0.16
CA LEU A 166 13.95 10.54 -0.06
C LEU A 166 12.68 9.89 0.51
N PRO A 167 11.55 9.98 -0.20
CA PRO A 167 10.25 9.52 0.32
C PRO A 167 10.26 8.01 0.54
N ALA A 168 9.65 7.61 1.65
CA ALA A 168 9.37 6.21 1.91
C ALA A 168 8.06 5.78 1.23
N ALA A 169 8.03 4.55 0.74
CA ALA A 169 6.84 3.90 0.20
C ALA A 169 6.44 2.74 1.11
N PHE A 170 5.14 2.56 1.32
CA PHE A 170 4.59 1.49 2.14
C PHE A 170 3.83 0.51 1.26
N TYR A 171 4.33 -0.70 1.15
CA TYR A 171 3.72 -1.79 0.40
C TYR A 171 2.90 -2.64 1.36
N VAL A 172 1.59 -2.49 1.28
CA VAL A 172 0.62 -3.23 2.10
C VAL A 172 0.35 -4.57 1.45
N PHE A 173 0.42 -5.65 2.21
CA PHE A 173 0.16 -6.99 1.75
C PHE A 173 -0.91 -7.72 2.58
N ASP A 174 -1.30 -7.19 3.75
CA ASP A 174 -2.35 -7.80 4.56
C ASP A 174 -3.23 -6.74 5.24
N LEU A 175 -4.52 -7.08 5.42
CA LEU A 175 -5.52 -6.30 6.14
C LEU A 175 -5.99 -7.13 7.33
N LEU A 176 -5.64 -6.71 8.54
CA LEU A 176 -5.88 -7.48 9.76
C LEU A 176 -7.19 -7.09 10.46
N SER A 177 -7.64 -5.83 10.30
CA SER A 177 -8.87 -5.31 10.91
C SER A 177 -9.37 -4.05 10.20
#